data_7cfcd3afe730ac126968abc9525df502
#
_entry.id   7cfcd3afe730ac126968abc9525df502
#
_cell.length_a   1.000
_cell.length_b   1.000
_cell.length_c   1.000
_cell.angle_alpha   90.00
_cell.angle_beta   90.00
_cell.angle_gamma   90.00
#
_symmetry.space_group_name_H-M   'P 1'
#
loop_
_entity.id
_entity.type
_entity.pdbx_description
1 polymer ?
#
loop_
_entity_poly.entity_id
_entity_poly.type
_entity_poly.pdbx_seq_one_letter_code
_entity_poly.pdbx_strand_id
1 'polypeptide(L)'
;VDDLFVDDATDLVEEMPASVVKRILAQADPATRRMINELLKYPEDSAGGVMTTELMELRPDWTVSQAMAAIRKNGFDKETINNCYVTDRDRTLIGVVSLRALVLSKDPDNELICDMMDDNVVSVSTTTDQEDVSQMFEKYGYLAIPVVDNEKRLVGIVTIDDAISIMQDEASEDIAKMNAIGPSDKPYFKQSMWDLYK
;
A
#
# COMPACT_ATOMS: atom_id res chain seq x y z
N VAL A 1 -17.79 0.94 2.79
CA VAL A 1 -16.80 0.58 1.75
C VAL A 1 -16.35 1.83 1.00
N ASP A 2 -17.28 2.74 0.67
CA ASP A 2 -16.96 3.95 -0.11
C ASP A 2 -16.09 4.99 0.65
N ASP A 3 -15.89 4.83 1.94
CA ASP A 3 -15.06 5.69 2.80
C ASP A 3 -13.76 5.00 3.30
N LEU A 4 -13.50 3.75 2.88
CA LEU A 4 -12.28 2.99 3.21
C LEU A 4 -11.28 3.09 2.07
N PHE A 5 -9.99 3.06 2.39
CA PHE A 5 -8.95 2.84 1.39
C PHE A 5 -9.11 1.46 0.74
N VAL A 6 -8.55 1.29 -0.46
CA VAL A 6 -8.86 0.11 -1.30
C VAL A 6 -8.26 -1.17 -0.72
N ASP A 7 -7.11 -1.10 -0.06
CA ASP A 7 -6.48 -2.19 0.69
C ASP A 7 -7.34 -2.62 1.87
N ASP A 8 -7.72 -1.71 2.78
CA ASP A 8 -8.66 -1.99 3.89
C ASP A 8 -9.97 -2.63 3.41
N ALA A 9 -10.49 -2.14 2.26
CA ALA A 9 -11.69 -2.70 1.65
C ALA A 9 -11.44 -4.11 1.09
N THR A 10 -10.22 -4.42 0.65
CA THR A 10 -9.82 -5.73 0.14
C THR A 10 -9.70 -6.72 1.28
N ASP A 11 -8.99 -6.39 2.35
CA ASP A 11 -8.87 -7.23 3.55
C ASP A 11 -10.24 -7.58 4.13
N LEU A 12 -11.12 -6.58 4.25
CA LEU A 12 -12.48 -6.80 4.70
C LEU A 12 -13.26 -7.77 3.79
N VAL A 13 -13.02 -7.72 2.48
CA VAL A 13 -13.65 -8.60 1.50
C VAL A 13 -13.13 -10.03 1.60
N GLU A 14 -11.85 -10.25 1.87
CA GLU A 14 -11.23 -11.57 2.02
C GLU A 14 -11.77 -12.31 3.25
N GLU A 15 -12.01 -11.62 4.35
CA GLU A 15 -12.63 -12.19 5.56
C GLU A 15 -14.11 -12.55 5.43
N MET A 16 -14.80 -12.09 4.37
CA MET A 16 -16.24 -12.27 4.22
C MET A 16 -16.64 -13.51 3.42
N PRO A 17 -17.80 -14.13 3.73
CA PRO A 17 -18.38 -15.18 2.88
C PRO A 17 -18.62 -14.68 1.44
N ALA A 18 -18.32 -15.50 0.43
CA ALA A 18 -18.42 -15.16 -0.99
C ALA A 18 -19.80 -14.61 -1.43
N SER A 19 -20.89 -14.98 -0.73
CA SER A 19 -22.24 -14.45 -0.99
C SER A 19 -22.40 -12.98 -0.54
N VAL A 20 -21.65 -12.58 0.51
CA VAL A 20 -21.63 -11.20 1.02
C VAL A 20 -20.76 -10.34 0.11
N VAL A 21 -19.56 -10.84 -0.23
CA VAL A 21 -18.62 -10.22 -1.18
C VAL A 21 -19.30 -9.83 -2.48
N LYS A 22 -20.03 -10.76 -3.11
CA LYS A 22 -20.78 -10.47 -4.35
C LYS A 22 -21.77 -9.33 -4.22
N ARG A 23 -22.42 -9.22 -3.05
CA ARG A 23 -23.39 -8.13 -2.80
C ARG A 23 -22.70 -6.79 -2.61
N ILE A 24 -21.58 -6.75 -1.88
CA ILE A 24 -20.78 -5.55 -1.66
C ILE A 24 -20.21 -5.05 -2.98
N LEU A 25 -19.51 -5.92 -3.72
CA LEU A 25 -18.94 -5.56 -5.02
C LEU A 25 -20.01 -5.17 -6.05
N ALA A 26 -21.23 -5.69 -5.96
CA ALA A 26 -22.32 -5.27 -6.83
C ALA A 26 -22.80 -3.84 -6.55
N GLN A 27 -22.61 -3.34 -5.33
CA GLN A 27 -23.04 -1.99 -4.91
C GLN A 27 -21.90 -0.96 -4.99
N ALA A 28 -20.63 -1.42 -4.94
CA ALA A 28 -19.46 -0.57 -5.10
C ALA A 28 -19.43 0.07 -6.51
N ASP A 29 -18.88 1.27 -6.59
CA ASP A 29 -18.68 1.94 -7.86
C ASP A 29 -17.74 1.14 -8.79
N PRO A 30 -17.80 1.34 -10.11
CA PRO A 30 -17.01 0.53 -11.06
C PRO A 30 -15.50 0.67 -10.94
N ALA A 31 -14.99 1.80 -10.39
CA ALA A 31 -13.56 2.03 -10.22
C ALA A 31 -13.05 1.26 -9.00
N THR A 32 -13.67 1.44 -7.83
CA THR A 32 -13.38 0.70 -6.59
C THR A 32 -13.47 -0.81 -6.80
N ARG A 33 -14.51 -1.29 -7.49
CA ARG A 33 -14.64 -2.72 -7.84
C ARG A 33 -13.47 -3.26 -8.66
N ARG A 34 -12.95 -2.47 -9.62
CA ARG A 34 -11.79 -2.88 -10.42
C ARG A 34 -10.54 -2.96 -9.57
N MET A 35 -10.31 -1.97 -8.71
CA MET A 35 -9.14 -1.92 -7.83
C MET A 35 -9.14 -3.10 -6.86
N ILE A 36 -10.23 -3.37 -6.16
CA ILE A 36 -10.36 -4.54 -5.28
C ILE A 36 -10.10 -5.85 -6.06
N ASN A 37 -10.72 -6.04 -7.23
CA ASN A 37 -10.48 -7.23 -8.05
C ASN A 37 -9.05 -7.32 -8.60
N GLU A 38 -8.31 -6.23 -8.65
CA GLU A 38 -6.91 -6.21 -9.05
C GLU A 38 -6.01 -6.64 -7.91
N LEU A 39 -6.26 -6.18 -6.68
CA LEU A 39 -5.54 -6.57 -5.48
C LEU A 39 -5.75 -8.05 -5.15
N LEU A 40 -6.98 -8.54 -5.19
CA LEU A 40 -7.33 -9.96 -4.99
C LEU A 40 -6.65 -10.97 -5.95
N LYS A 41 -5.85 -10.50 -6.90
CA LYS A 41 -5.04 -11.39 -7.76
C LYS A 41 -3.68 -11.70 -7.18
N TYR A 42 -3.22 -10.91 -6.24
CA TYR A 42 -1.94 -11.13 -5.57
C TYR A 42 -2.10 -12.10 -4.40
N PRO A 43 -1.06 -12.83 -4.03
CA PRO A 43 -1.08 -13.62 -2.79
C PRO A 43 -1.28 -12.72 -1.57
N GLU A 44 -2.11 -13.14 -0.63
CA GLU A 44 -2.45 -12.41 0.59
C GLU A 44 -1.18 -11.98 1.37
N ASP A 45 -0.24 -12.92 1.59
CA ASP A 45 1.02 -12.67 2.31
C ASP A 45 2.12 -12.01 1.45
N SER A 46 1.77 -11.22 0.44
CA SER A 46 2.73 -10.56 -0.45
C SER A 46 2.60 -9.05 -0.46
N ALA A 47 3.67 -8.34 -0.85
CA ALA A 47 3.63 -6.90 -1.05
C ALA A 47 2.49 -6.44 -1.97
N GLY A 48 2.11 -7.28 -2.94
CA GLY A 48 0.98 -7.01 -3.84
C GLY A 48 -0.38 -7.18 -3.17
N GLY A 49 -0.49 -8.08 -2.18
CA GLY A 49 -1.71 -8.29 -1.38
C GLY A 49 -1.97 -7.15 -0.39
N VAL A 50 -0.90 -6.69 0.27
CA VAL A 50 -0.99 -5.66 1.33
C VAL A 50 -0.74 -4.22 0.84
N MET A 51 -0.60 -3.99 -0.45
CA MET A 51 -0.36 -2.64 -1.00
C MET A 51 -1.64 -1.87 -1.21
N THR A 52 -1.58 -0.55 -1.03
CA THR A 52 -2.59 0.36 -1.57
C THR A 52 -2.20 0.89 -2.95
N THR A 53 -3.18 1.15 -3.81
CA THR A 53 -2.98 1.80 -5.13
C THR A 53 -3.19 3.31 -5.07
N GLU A 54 -3.54 3.85 -3.92
CA GLU A 54 -3.90 5.24 -3.70
C GLU A 54 -2.68 6.10 -3.38
N LEU A 55 -1.72 6.12 -4.29
CA LEU A 55 -0.45 6.84 -4.19
C LEU A 55 -0.43 8.13 -5.03
N MET A 56 0.50 9.05 -4.71
CA MET A 56 0.69 10.28 -5.49
C MET A 56 1.80 10.09 -6.53
N GLU A 57 1.40 10.15 -7.81
CA GLU A 57 2.28 10.00 -8.98
C GLU A 57 2.55 11.36 -9.63
N LEU A 58 3.81 11.64 -9.96
CA LEU A 58 4.27 12.86 -10.63
C LEU A 58 5.00 12.52 -11.92
N ARG A 59 5.10 13.50 -12.82
CA ARG A 59 5.85 13.40 -14.06
C ARG A 59 7.21 14.10 -13.95
N PRO A 60 8.27 13.53 -14.54
CA PRO A 60 9.62 14.10 -14.46
C PRO A 60 9.73 15.48 -15.14
N ASP A 61 8.91 15.73 -16.16
CA ASP A 61 8.87 16.96 -16.94
C ASP A 61 7.97 18.07 -16.36
N TRP A 62 7.32 17.80 -15.22
CA TRP A 62 6.54 18.83 -14.53
C TRP A 62 7.43 19.78 -13.76
N THR A 63 6.98 21.05 -13.67
CA THR A 63 7.55 21.99 -12.70
C THR A 63 7.02 21.70 -11.29
N VAL A 64 7.69 22.20 -10.27
CA VAL A 64 7.24 22.10 -8.88
C VAL A 64 5.84 22.72 -8.70
N SER A 65 5.57 23.86 -9.36
CA SER A 65 4.24 24.47 -9.35
C SER A 65 3.17 23.54 -9.91
N GLN A 66 3.45 22.83 -10.99
CA GLN A 66 2.51 21.87 -11.58
C GLN A 66 2.30 20.66 -10.66
N ALA A 67 3.37 20.12 -10.07
CA ALA A 67 3.31 19.04 -9.10
C ALA A 67 2.46 19.43 -7.87
N MET A 68 2.70 20.62 -7.31
CA MET A 68 1.93 21.13 -6.16
C MET A 68 0.45 21.36 -6.51
N ALA A 69 0.15 21.78 -7.74
CA ALA A 69 -1.24 21.90 -8.20
C ALA A 69 -1.93 20.53 -8.30
N ALA A 70 -1.23 19.50 -8.80
CA ALA A 70 -1.71 18.14 -8.87
C ALA A 70 -1.95 17.54 -7.46
N ILE A 71 -1.03 17.75 -6.52
CA ILE A 71 -1.16 17.30 -5.12
C ILE A 71 -2.38 17.96 -4.46
N ARG A 72 -2.57 19.29 -4.60
CA ARG A 72 -3.73 19.98 -4.03
C ARG A 72 -5.06 19.48 -4.61
N LYS A 73 -5.07 19.05 -5.86
CA LYS A 73 -6.27 18.58 -6.53
C LYS A 73 -6.64 17.15 -6.15
N ASN A 74 -5.64 16.27 -6.07
CA ASN A 74 -5.86 14.81 -6.00
C ASN A 74 -5.42 14.19 -4.66
N GLY A 75 -4.74 14.95 -3.79
CA GLY A 75 -4.08 14.41 -2.59
C GLY A 75 -5.04 14.00 -1.48
N PHE A 76 -6.31 14.41 -1.53
CA PHE A 76 -7.31 14.00 -0.53
C PHE A 76 -7.71 12.54 -0.67
N ASP A 77 -7.60 12.00 -1.90
CA ASP A 77 -7.95 10.62 -2.21
C ASP A 77 -6.69 9.73 -2.24
N LYS A 78 -5.62 10.14 -1.55
CA LYS A 78 -4.34 9.41 -1.51
C LYS A 78 -4.01 9.02 -0.09
N GLU A 79 -3.53 7.79 0.08
CA GLU A 79 -3.10 7.22 1.34
C GLU A 79 -2.05 8.12 2.01
N THR A 80 -1.07 8.57 1.22
CA THR A 80 -0.08 9.54 1.67
C THR A 80 0.39 10.44 0.54
N ILE A 81 0.75 11.69 0.89
CA ILE A 81 1.42 12.65 0.00
C ILE A 81 2.83 13.01 0.48
N ASN A 82 3.30 12.37 1.56
CA ASN A 82 4.63 12.63 2.12
C ASN A 82 5.74 12.34 1.11
N ASN A 83 5.58 11.25 0.36
CA ASN A 83 6.42 10.87 -0.75
C ASN A 83 5.57 10.79 -2.02
N CYS A 84 6.03 11.47 -3.07
CA CYS A 84 5.42 11.43 -4.39
C CYS A 84 6.36 10.66 -5.31
N TYR A 85 5.82 9.71 -6.05
CA TYR A 85 6.60 8.82 -6.90
C TYR A 85 6.64 9.36 -8.32
N VAL A 86 7.83 9.37 -8.90
CA VAL A 86 8.05 9.88 -10.26
C VAL A 86 8.10 8.71 -11.22
N THR A 87 7.23 8.75 -12.23
CA THR A 87 7.13 7.71 -13.25
C THR A 87 7.30 8.28 -14.64
N ASP A 88 7.82 7.47 -15.55
CA ASP A 88 7.85 7.78 -16.98
C ASP A 88 6.49 7.55 -17.66
N ARG A 89 6.47 7.56 -19.01
CA ARG A 89 5.23 7.38 -19.79
C ARG A 89 4.66 5.97 -19.71
N ASP A 90 5.51 4.99 -19.44
CA ASP A 90 5.17 3.57 -19.32
C ASP A 90 4.88 3.17 -17.87
N ARG A 91 4.79 4.17 -16.96
CA ARG A 91 4.63 4.03 -15.52
C ARG A 91 5.82 3.35 -14.82
N THR A 92 6.99 3.29 -15.45
CA THR A 92 8.20 2.82 -14.80
C THR A 92 8.58 3.78 -13.67
N LEU A 93 8.85 3.24 -12.48
CA LEU A 93 9.30 4.03 -11.35
C LEU A 93 10.74 4.51 -11.59
N ILE A 94 10.93 5.82 -11.68
CA ILE A 94 12.23 6.44 -11.98
C ILE A 94 12.77 7.35 -10.88
N GLY A 95 11.94 7.68 -9.87
CA GLY A 95 12.37 8.55 -8.79
C GLY A 95 11.32 8.71 -7.71
N VAL A 96 11.72 9.35 -6.63
CA VAL A 96 10.83 9.77 -5.53
C VAL A 96 11.17 11.21 -5.14
N VAL A 97 10.15 11.98 -4.80
CA VAL A 97 10.29 13.35 -4.31
C VAL A 97 9.44 13.51 -3.05
N SER A 98 10.02 14.06 -1.99
CA SER A 98 9.25 14.34 -0.77
C SER A 98 8.43 15.61 -0.92
N LEU A 99 7.23 15.65 -0.32
CA LEU A 99 6.43 16.86 -0.23
C LEU A 99 7.24 18.01 0.38
N ARG A 100 8.11 17.70 1.37
CA ARG A 100 9.00 18.69 1.98
C ARG A 100 9.91 19.35 0.96
N ALA A 101 10.51 18.58 0.02
CA ALA A 101 11.38 19.14 -1.02
C ALA A 101 10.60 20.07 -1.94
N LEU A 102 9.39 19.66 -2.37
CA LEU A 102 8.51 20.48 -3.20
C LEU A 102 8.14 21.82 -2.53
N VAL A 103 7.79 21.78 -1.24
CA VAL A 103 7.41 22.99 -0.47
C VAL A 103 8.59 23.95 -0.27
N LEU A 104 9.82 23.41 -0.17
CA LEU A 104 11.04 24.20 0.06
C LEU A 104 11.74 24.64 -1.22
N SER A 105 11.21 24.32 -2.41
CA SER A 105 11.72 24.83 -3.69
C SER A 105 11.76 26.36 -3.69
N LYS A 106 12.86 26.89 -4.24
CA LYS A 106 13.07 28.35 -4.33
C LYS A 106 12.58 28.94 -5.65
N ASP A 107 12.47 28.11 -6.67
CA ASP A 107 12.01 28.51 -8.01
C ASP A 107 10.98 27.50 -8.56
N PRO A 108 9.79 27.42 -7.94
CA PRO A 108 8.81 26.36 -8.23
C PRO A 108 8.26 26.42 -9.66
N ASP A 109 8.40 27.53 -10.35
CA ASP A 109 7.88 27.69 -11.72
C ASP A 109 8.87 27.22 -12.80
N ASN A 110 10.16 27.13 -12.48
CA ASN A 110 11.20 26.71 -13.42
C ASN A 110 11.92 25.41 -13.02
N GLU A 111 11.94 25.08 -11.74
CA GLU A 111 12.58 23.83 -11.25
C GLU A 111 11.74 22.61 -11.64
N LEU A 112 12.36 21.64 -12.34
CA LEU A 112 11.70 20.45 -12.81
C LEU A 112 11.80 19.34 -11.75
N ILE A 113 10.79 18.44 -11.73
CA ILE A 113 10.76 17.28 -10.83
C ILE A 113 11.97 16.37 -11.05
N CYS A 114 12.39 16.14 -12.30
CA CYS A 114 13.56 15.32 -12.60
C CYS A 114 14.88 15.87 -12.02
N ASP A 115 14.97 17.19 -11.77
CA ASP A 115 16.19 17.81 -11.24
C ASP A 115 16.30 17.69 -9.72
N MET A 116 15.18 17.40 -9.03
CA MET A 116 15.11 17.34 -7.57
C MET A 116 14.73 15.98 -7.00
N MET A 117 14.31 15.02 -7.85
CA MET A 117 13.97 13.67 -7.40
C MET A 117 15.22 12.90 -6.97
N ASP A 118 15.05 11.98 -6.03
CA ASP A 118 16.01 10.95 -5.74
C ASP A 118 15.75 9.77 -6.68
N ASP A 119 16.73 9.41 -7.50
CA ASP A 119 16.65 8.31 -8.46
C ASP A 119 17.07 6.95 -7.87
N ASN A 120 17.65 6.95 -6.67
CA ASN A 120 18.00 5.73 -5.93
C ASN A 120 16.81 5.23 -5.09
N VAL A 121 15.70 4.87 -5.76
CA VAL A 121 14.48 4.44 -5.08
C VAL A 121 14.55 2.98 -4.68
N VAL A 122 14.41 2.72 -3.38
CA VAL A 122 14.20 1.37 -2.87
C VAL A 122 12.74 0.98 -3.14
N SER A 123 12.54 -0.14 -3.83
CA SER A 123 11.23 -0.69 -4.17
C SER A 123 11.19 -2.19 -3.96
N VAL A 124 10.00 -2.74 -3.75
CA VAL A 124 9.74 -4.18 -3.65
C VAL A 124 8.95 -4.68 -4.84
N SER A 125 9.05 -5.98 -5.13
CA SER A 125 8.20 -6.64 -6.14
C SER A 125 6.82 -6.95 -5.55
N THR A 126 5.78 -7.02 -6.38
CA THR A 126 4.45 -7.50 -5.98
C THR A 126 4.46 -8.89 -5.33
N THR A 127 5.48 -9.71 -5.60
CA THR A 127 5.63 -11.07 -5.06
C THR A 127 6.57 -11.15 -3.86
N THR A 128 7.08 -10.03 -3.37
CA THR A 128 7.92 -9.99 -2.15
C THR A 128 7.04 -10.35 -0.96
N ASP A 129 7.55 -11.22 -0.10
CA ASP A 129 6.88 -11.63 1.13
C ASP A 129 6.64 -10.42 2.06
N GLN A 130 5.47 -10.36 2.70
CA GLN A 130 5.09 -9.25 3.58
C GLN A 130 6.03 -9.10 4.79
N GLU A 131 6.57 -10.22 5.31
CA GLU A 131 7.54 -10.19 6.41
C GLU A 131 8.85 -9.52 5.97
N ASP A 132 9.35 -9.86 4.77
CA ASP A 132 10.53 -9.20 4.18
C ASP A 132 10.30 -7.69 3.99
N VAL A 133 9.09 -7.30 3.55
CA VAL A 133 8.71 -5.87 3.43
C VAL A 133 8.71 -5.18 4.79
N SER A 134 8.11 -5.78 5.80
CA SER A 134 8.04 -5.21 7.16
C SER A 134 9.44 -5.01 7.76
N GLN A 135 10.36 -5.95 7.56
CA GLN A 135 11.77 -5.83 7.99
C GLN A 135 12.51 -4.67 7.29
N MET A 136 12.14 -4.32 6.05
CA MET A 136 12.71 -3.15 5.37
C MET A 136 12.28 -1.84 6.03
N PHE A 137 11.05 -1.72 6.54
CA PHE A 137 10.61 -0.55 7.31
C PHE A 137 11.43 -0.38 8.58
N GLU A 138 11.64 -1.46 9.35
CA GLU A 138 12.46 -1.44 10.56
C GLU A 138 13.90 -1.00 10.26
N LYS A 139 14.49 -1.53 9.20
CA LYS A 139 15.89 -1.28 8.83
C LYS A 139 16.14 0.13 8.31
N TYR A 140 15.24 0.67 7.51
CA TYR A 140 15.46 1.92 6.77
C TYR A 140 14.65 3.11 7.29
N GLY A 141 13.62 2.88 8.10
CA GLY A 141 12.76 3.93 8.66
C GLY A 141 11.93 4.66 7.62
N TYR A 142 11.52 3.98 6.56
CA TYR A 142 10.64 4.54 5.54
C TYR A 142 9.21 4.76 6.08
N LEU A 143 8.47 5.69 5.48
CA LEU A 143 7.04 5.89 5.75
C LEU A 143 6.15 5.13 4.77
N ALA A 144 6.66 4.89 3.56
CA ALA A 144 6.03 4.07 2.55
C ALA A 144 7.11 3.51 1.61
N ILE A 145 6.90 2.30 1.08
CA ILE A 145 7.78 1.62 0.13
C ILE A 145 6.99 1.36 -1.15
N PRO A 146 7.48 1.80 -2.33
CA PRO A 146 6.80 1.55 -3.59
C PRO A 146 6.91 0.08 -4.01
N VAL A 147 5.80 -0.43 -4.52
CA VAL A 147 5.64 -1.77 -5.08
C VAL A 147 5.67 -1.69 -6.60
N VAL A 148 6.49 -2.52 -7.22
CA VAL A 148 6.64 -2.56 -8.67
C VAL A 148 6.36 -3.97 -9.21
N ASP A 149 5.85 -4.03 -10.44
CA ASP A 149 5.70 -5.29 -11.17
C ASP A 149 7.03 -5.77 -11.80
N ASN A 150 6.96 -6.87 -12.54
CA ASN A 150 8.13 -7.46 -13.19
C ASN A 150 8.76 -6.55 -14.26
N GLU A 151 8.02 -5.58 -14.79
CA GLU A 151 8.49 -4.59 -15.77
C GLU A 151 8.93 -3.28 -15.11
N LYS A 152 9.06 -3.28 -13.77
CA LYS A 152 9.41 -2.10 -12.95
C LYS A 152 8.39 -0.97 -12.99
N ARG A 153 7.14 -1.25 -13.38
CA ARG A 153 6.07 -0.26 -13.31
C ARG A 153 5.56 -0.16 -11.88
N LEU A 154 5.32 1.06 -11.46
CA LEU A 154 4.73 1.37 -10.15
C LEU A 154 3.26 0.89 -10.12
N VAL A 155 2.93 -0.01 -9.22
CA VAL A 155 1.59 -0.58 -9.07
C VAL A 155 0.92 -0.20 -7.75
N GLY A 156 1.69 0.04 -6.70
CA GLY A 156 1.17 0.41 -5.38
C GLY A 156 2.25 0.91 -4.44
N ILE A 157 1.88 1.08 -3.20
CA ILE A 157 2.78 1.32 -2.06
C ILE A 157 2.32 0.49 -0.87
N VAL A 158 3.26 0.05 -0.04
CA VAL A 158 2.98 -0.43 1.33
C VAL A 158 3.32 0.70 2.28
N THR A 159 2.50 0.94 3.29
CA THR A 159 2.70 2.02 4.27
C THR A 159 3.27 1.48 5.59
N ILE A 160 3.75 2.36 6.46
CA ILE A 160 4.37 1.96 7.73
C ILE A 160 3.36 1.38 8.72
N ASP A 161 2.11 1.83 8.72
CA ASP A 161 1.02 1.34 9.56
C ASP A 161 0.66 -0.11 9.21
N ASP A 162 0.53 -0.44 7.92
CA ASP A 162 0.35 -1.83 7.46
C ASP A 162 1.54 -2.69 7.85
N ALA A 163 2.77 -2.20 7.64
CA ALA A 163 3.97 -2.92 8.06
C ALA A 163 4.02 -3.20 9.57
N ILE A 164 3.51 -2.29 10.41
CA ILE A 164 3.40 -2.49 11.87
C ILE A 164 2.35 -3.57 12.18
N SER A 165 1.21 -3.57 11.49
CA SER A 165 0.17 -4.59 11.65
C SER A 165 0.71 -5.97 11.28
N ILE A 166 1.36 -6.10 10.13
CA ILE A 166 2.03 -7.33 9.69
C ILE A 166 3.03 -7.85 10.75
N MET A 167 3.89 -6.97 11.28
CA MET A 167 4.86 -7.37 12.32
C MET A 167 4.19 -7.88 13.60
N GLN A 168 3.03 -7.34 13.97
CA GLN A 168 2.28 -7.78 15.15
C GLN A 168 1.61 -9.14 14.92
N ASP A 169 1.08 -9.37 13.74
CA ASP A 169 0.42 -10.63 13.37
C ASP A 169 1.44 -11.76 13.27
N GLU A 170 2.57 -11.56 12.60
CA GLU A 170 3.68 -12.50 12.53
C GLU A 170 4.24 -12.85 13.93
N ALA A 171 4.45 -11.85 14.79
CA ALA A 171 4.90 -12.09 16.16
C ALA A 171 3.88 -12.91 16.97
N SER A 172 2.59 -12.68 16.75
CA SER A 172 1.50 -13.41 17.42
C SER A 172 1.43 -14.86 16.94
N GLU A 173 1.61 -15.08 15.65
CA GLU A 173 1.64 -16.42 15.03
C GLU A 173 2.85 -17.22 15.53
N ASP A 174 4.02 -16.61 15.59
CA ASP A 174 5.25 -17.23 16.09
C ASP A 174 5.11 -17.64 17.57
N ILE A 175 4.53 -16.78 18.40
CA ILE A 175 4.23 -17.12 19.80
C ILE A 175 3.25 -18.28 19.89
N ALA A 176 2.22 -18.32 19.07
CA ALA A 176 1.25 -19.42 19.02
C ALA A 176 1.93 -20.74 18.60
N LYS A 177 2.78 -20.71 17.58
CA LYS A 177 3.57 -21.86 17.12
C LYS A 177 4.52 -22.37 18.22
N MET A 178 5.22 -21.48 18.93
CA MET A 178 6.12 -21.82 20.04
C MET A 178 5.39 -22.50 21.21
N ASN A 179 4.17 -22.10 21.49
CA ASN A 179 3.36 -22.67 22.58
C ASN A 179 2.61 -23.94 22.17
N ALA A 180 2.81 -24.48 20.95
CA ALA A 180 2.07 -25.59 20.36
C ALA A 180 0.53 -25.38 20.35
N ILE A 181 0.10 -24.14 20.45
CA ILE A 181 -1.28 -23.71 20.27
C ILE A 181 -1.39 -23.38 18.80
N GLY A 182 -1.95 -24.30 18.00
CA GLY A 182 -2.19 -24.05 16.58
C GLY A 182 -3.01 -22.75 16.39
N PRO A 183 -2.80 -22.02 15.31
CA PRO A 183 -3.59 -20.84 15.01
C PRO A 183 -5.08 -21.20 15.04
N SER A 184 -5.87 -20.41 15.74
CA SER A 184 -7.30 -20.61 15.80
C SER A 184 -7.91 -20.08 14.51
N ASP A 185 -8.33 -20.95 13.61
CA ASP A 185 -9.03 -20.63 12.35
C ASP A 185 -10.38 -19.88 12.56
N LYS A 186 -10.69 -19.50 13.79
CA LYS A 186 -11.96 -18.80 14.12
C LYS A 186 -11.65 -17.46 14.75
N PRO A 187 -12.25 -16.37 14.24
CA PRO A 187 -12.20 -15.06 14.88
C PRO A 187 -12.57 -15.19 16.36
N TYR A 188 -11.84 -14.52 17.24
CA TYR A 188 -11.95 -14.59 18.70
C TYR A 188 -13.42 -14.51 19.21
N PHE A 189 -14.25 -13.70 18.57
CA PHE A 189 -15.67 -13.52 18.91
C PHE A 189 -16.59 -14.69 18.46
N LYS A 190 -16.09 -15.67 17.71
CA LYS A 190 -16.85 -16.86 17.29
C LYS A 190 -16.44 -18.12 18.03
N GLN A 191 -15.50 -18.05 18.94
CA GLN A 191 -15.10 -19.21 19.76
C GLN A 191 -16.14 -19.42 20.87
N SER A 192 -16.65 -20.66 20.93
CA SER A 192 -17.50 -21.07 22.05
C SER A 192 -16.65 -21.14 23.31
N MET A 193 -17.24 -20.75 24.47
CA MET A 193 -16.57 -20.87 25.79
C MET A 193 -16.05 -22.29 26.06
N TRP A 194 -16.57 -23.31 25.37
CA TRP A 194 -16.15 -24.72 25.50
C TRP A 194 -14.91 -25.07 24.66
N ASP A 195 -14.59 -24.29 23.64
CA ASP A 195 -13.39 -24.49 22.82
C ASP A 195 -12.13 -23.92 23.49
N LEU A 196 -12.30 -23.01 24.45
CA LEU A 196 -11.20 -22.39 25.22
C LEU A 196 -10.71 -23.24 26.39
N TYR A 197 -11.38 -24.34 26.71
CA TYR A 197 -11.07 -25.20 27.89
C TYR A 197 -10.58 -26.63 27.51
N LYS A 198 -10.15 -26.85 26.29
CA LYS A 198 -9.50 -28.08 25.83
C LYS A 198 -8.04 -27.85 25.58
#